data_b6db8aee0ffc7162c20a0ed09bb36c84
#
_entry.id   b6db8aee0ffc7162c20a0ed09bb36c84
#
_cell.length_a   1.000
_cell.length_b   1.000
_cell.length_c   1.000
_cell.angle_alpha   90.00
_cell.angle_beta   90.00
_cell.angle_gamma   90.00
#
_symmetry.space_group_name_H-M   'P 1'
#
loop_
_entity.id
_entity.type
_entity.pdbx_description
1 polymer ?
#
loop_
_entity_poly.entity_id
_entity_poly.type
_entity_poly.pdbx_seq_one_letter_code
_entity_poly.pdbx_strand_id
1 'polypeptide(L)'
;MAEFINQIPGYEKGRVQRITATDEVSESFIVAQMAADLRKKWNTSVLCISLDGHKEVIESLMPQENAVGSVYVLNQKNPEIEVVLRKATGIINRRFVRALIISGAERLTAKFFKDHPAKGQEWIASRLEGLSGGMGLPVILVEAHEESVELQSK
;
A
#
# COMPACT_ATOMS: atom_id res chain seq x y z
N MET A 1 0.88 -2.80 17.90
CA MET A 1 0.70 -3.07 16.46
C MET A 1 -0.49 -3.95 16.16
N ALA A 2 -0.70 -5.02 16.93
CA ALA A 2 -1.89 -5.85 16.73
C ALA A 2 -3.18 -5.04 16.87
N GLU A 3 -3.22 -4.12 17.81
CA GLU A 3 -4.38 -3.24 17.99
C GLU A 3 -4.61 -2.34 16.79
N PHE A 4 -3.53 -1.80 16.22
CA PHE A 4 -3.63 -0.96 15.05
C PHE A 4 -4.25 -1.72 13.88
N ILE A 5 -3.78 -2.94 13.64
CA ILE A 5 -4.28 -3.77 12.54
C ILE A 5 -5.75 -4.12 12.76
N ASN A 6 -6.13 -4.40 14.00
CA ASN A 6 -7.52 -4.72 14.32
C ASN A 6 -8.47 -3.53 14.16
N GLN A 7 -7.93 -2.30 14.18
CA GLN A 7 -8.72 -1.10 13.96
C GLN A 7 -9.07 -0.89 12.48
N ILE A 8 -8.38 -1.58 11.58
CA ILE A 8 -8.68 -1.49 10.16
C ILE A 8 -9.84 -2.46 9.90
N PRO A 9 -11.08 -1.94 9.77
CA PRO A 9 -12.22 -2.85 9.65
C PRO A 9 -12.13 -3.61 8.35
N GLY A 10 -11.95 -4.90 8.55
CA GLY A 10 -12.31 -5.83 7.53
C GLY A 10 -11.50 -5.86 6.27
N TYR A 11 -10.26 -5.52 6.20
CA TYR A 11 -9.52 -5.74 4.94
C TYR A 11 -10.46 -6.21 3.82
N GLU A 12 -11.47 -5.40 3.51
CA GLU A 12 -12.55 -5.84 2.65
C GLU A 12 -12.13 -5.91 1.19
N LYS A 13 -12.51 -7.01 0.56
CA LYS A 13 -12.34 -7.15 -0.88
C LYS A 13 -13.20 -6.09 -1.59
N GLY A 14 -12.62 -5.49 -2.61
CA GLY A 14 -13.32 -4.43 -3.34
C GLY A 14 -13.23 -3.06 -2.70
N ARG A 15 -12.42 -2.93 -1.66
CA ARG A 15 -12.25 -1.65 -0.97
C ARG A 15 -10.81 -1.18 -0.96
N VAL A 16 -10.65 0.14 -1.02
CA VAL A 16 -9.39 0.83 -0.85
C VAL A 16 -9.42 1.53 0.49
N GLN A 17 -8.41 1.26 1.33
CA GLN A 17 -8.28 1.87 2.65
C GLN A 17 -7.05 2.74 2.70
N ARG A 18 -7.10 3.84 3.45
CA ARG A 18 -5.97 4.75 3.61
C ARG A 18 -5.54 4.79 5.06
N ILE A 19 -4.24 4.73 5.27
CA ILE A 19 -3.63 4.82 6.59
C ILE A 19 -2.56 5.89 6.54
N THR A 20 -2.57 6.78 7.51
CA THR A 20 -1.60 7.86 7.59
C THR A 20 -0.62 7.59 8.72
N ALA A 21 0.67 7.63 8.39
CA ALA A 21 1.75 7.55 9.36
C ALA A 21 2.32 8.95 9.61
N THR A 22 2.94 9.15 10.77
CA THR A 22 3.49 10.44 11.13
C THR A 22 4.82 10.74 10.44
N ASP A 23 5.54 9.70 10.04
CA ASP A 23 6.84 9.84 9.36
C ASP A 23 7.13 8.59 8.52
N GLU A 24 8.22 8.65 7.74
CA GLU A 24 8.59 7.56 6.85
C GLU A 24 9.01 6.28 7.58
N VAL A 25 9.62 6.42 8.75
CA VAL A 25 10.04 5.26 9.54
C VAL A 25 8.81 4.51 10.04
N SER A 26 7.84 5.24 10.60
CA SER A 26 6.57 4.66 11.04
C SER A 26 5.81 4.04 9.88
N GLU A 27 5.84 4.67 8.72
CA GLU A 27 5.20 4.15 7.51
C GLU A 27 5.74 2.76 7.15
N SER A 28 7.06 2.62 7.08
CA SER A 28 7.69 1.34 6.74
C SER A 28 7.37 0.26 7.77
N PHE A 29 7.35 0.63 9.06
CA PHE A 29 6.99 -0.29 10.12
C PHE A 29 5.54 -0.77 9.98
N ILE A 30 4.62 0.16 9.74
CA ILE A 30 3.20 -0.15 9.54
C ILE A 30 3.03 -1.10 8.36
N VAL A 31 3.67 -0.80 7.24
CA VAL A 31 3.58 -1.65 6.03
C VAL A 31 4.06 -3.06 6.34
N ALA A 32 5.21 -3.19 7.01
CA ALA A 32 5.78 -4.49 7.33
C ALA A 32 4.85 -5.30 8.24
N GLN A 33 4.29 -4.66 9.27
CA GLN A 33 3.40 -5.34 10.20
C GLN A 33 2.09 -5.76 9.55
N MET A 34 1.52 -4.89 8.71
CA MET A 34 0.28 -5.20 8.00
C MET A 34 0.47 -6.34 7.01
N ALA A 35 1.58 -6.32 6.27
CA ALA A 35 1.86 -7.38 5.31
C ALA A 35 1.99 -8.74 6.01
N ALA A 36 2.72 -8.77 7.12
CA ALA A 36 2.89 -10.00 7.89
C ALA A 36 1.57 -10.49 8.47
N ASP A 37 0.75 -9.58 8.98
CA ASP A 37 -0.54 -9.93 9.56
C ASP A 37 -1.51 -10.48 8.52
N LEU A 38 -1.59 -9.83 7.36
CA LEU A 38 -2.45 -10.29 6.27
C LEU A 38 -2.04 -11.67 5.77
N ARG A 39 -0.72 -11.88 5.60
CA ARG A 39 -0.21 -13.18 5.19
C ARG A 39 -0.62 -14.26 6.17
N LYS A 40 -0.49 -13.98 7.45
CA LYS A 40 -0.80 -14.95 8.50
C LYS A 40 -2.30 -15.23 8.61
N LYS A 41 -3.12 -14.17 8.67
CA LYS A 41 -4.57 -14.31 8.84
C LYS A 41 -5.23 -14.99 7.65
N TRP A 42 -4.83 -14.63 6.45
CA TRP A 42 -5.46 -15.16 5.24
C TRP A 42 -4.71 -16.30 4.62
N ASN A 43 -3.54 -16.63 5.16
CA ASN A 43 -2.73 -17.74 4.66
C ASN A 43 -2.43 -17.59 3.16
N THR A 44 -2.08 -16.38 2.74
CA THR A 44 -1.93 -16.05 1.34
C THR A 44 -0.77 -15.08 1.11
N SER A 45 -0.46 -14.85 -0.16
CA SER A 45 0.59 -13.91 -0.55
C SER A 45 0.10 -12.47 -0.55
N VAL A 46 0.99 -11.56 -0.22
CA VAL A 46 0.73 -10.11 -0.16
C VAL A 46 1.78 -9.40 -1.01
N LEU A 47 1.36 -8.38 -1.74
CA LEU A 47 2.26 -7.55 -2.52
C LEU A 47 2.36 -6.16 -1.89
N CYS A 48 3.58 -5.73 -1.63
CA CYS A 48 3.88 -4.37 -1.15
C CYS A 48 4.66 -3.63 -2.24
N ILE A 49 4.15 -2.50 -2.67
CA ILE A 49 4.84 -1.64 -3.62
C ILE A 49 5.26 -0.37 -2.88
N SER A 50 6.57 -0.11 -2.83
CA SER A 50 7.10 1.11 -2.23
C SER A 50 7.39 2.13 -3.30
N LEU A 51 6.73 3.28 -3.23
CA LEU A 51 6.94 4.38 -4.15
C LEU A 51 8.04 5.33 -3.69
N ASP A 52 8.51 5.15 -2.46
CA ASP A 52 9.54 5.98 -1.84
C ASP A 52 10.87 5.25 -1.61
N GLY A 53 11.04 4.07 -2.20
CA GLY A 53 12.31 3.37 -2.19
C GLY A 53 12.64 2.65 -0.89
N HIS A 54 11.66 2.25 -0.09
CA HIS A 54 11.87 1.66 1.22
C HIS A 54 11.77 0.15 1.27
N LYS A 55 11.93 -0.53 0.14
CA LYS A 55 11.85 -2.00 0.08
C LYS A 55 12.70 -2.67 1.14
N GLU A 56 13.98 -2.31 1.21
CA GLU A 56 14.92 -2.96 2.13
C GLU A 56 14.54 -2.72 3.59
N VAL A 57 14.09 -1.51 3.91
CA VAL A 57 13.65 -1.17 5.26
C VAL A 57 12.42 -2.00 5.62
N ILE A 58 11.44 -2.07 4.74
CA ILE A 58 10.23 -2.84 4.97
C ILE A 58 10.57 -4.31 5.21
N GLU A 59 11.42 -4.89 4.35
CA GLU A 59 11.83 -6.28 4.49
C GLU A 59 12.55 -6.54 5.81
N SER A 60 13.40 -5.61 6.23
CA SER A 60 14.16 -5.77 7.48
C SER A 60 13.27 -5.71 8.72
N LEU A 61 12.12 -5.06 8.63
CA LEU A 61 11.19 -4.90 9.75
C LEU A 61 10.15 -6.02 9.83
N MET A 62 10.10 -6.91 8.86
CA MET A 62 9.14 -8.00 8.88
C MET A 62 9.49 -9.05 9.90
N PRO A 63 8.50 -9.50 10.69
CA PRO A 63 8.74 -10.62 11.60
C PRO A 63 8.97 -11.90 10.79
N GLN A 64 9.89 -12.74 11.28
CA GLN A 64 10.11 -14.05 10.68
C GLN A 64 9.10 -15.03 11.27
N GLU A 65 8.20 -15.47 10.43
CA GLU A 65 7.14 -16.39 10.84
C GLU A 65 7.01 -17.53 9.84
N ASN A 66 6.62 -18.70 10.36
CA ASN A 66 6.31 -19.84 9.51
C ASN A 66 4.86 -19.74 9.06
N ALA A 67 4.62 -18.92 8.07
CA ALA A 67 3.29 -18.75 7.51
C ALA A 67 3.27 -19.23 6.06
N VAL A 68 2.11 -19.70 5.62
CA VAL A 68 1.91 -20.00 4.21
C VAL A 68 1.82 -18.70 3.44
N GLY A 69 2.27 -18.72 2.19
CA GLY A 69 2.29 -17.54 1.36
C GLY A 69 3.56 -16.74 1.55
N SER A 70 3.71 -15.70 0.75
CA SER A 70 4.91 -14.87 0.72
C SER A 70 4.52 -13.40 0.73
N VAL A 71 5.43 -12.58 1.22
CA VAL A 71 5.31 -11.13 1.06
C VAL A 71 6.31 -10.72 -0.02
N TYR A 72 5.79 -10.15 -1.09
CA TYR A 72 6.61 -9.62 -2.17
C TYR A 72 6.72 -8.11 -1.98
N VAL A 73 7.92 -7.60 -1.87
CA VAL A 73 8.16 -6.17 -1.71
C VAL A 73 8.99 -5.69 -2.88
N LEU A 74 8.55 -4.62 -3.51
CA LEU A 74 9.33 -4.02 -4.59
C LEU A 74 9.26 -2.50 -4.56
N ASN A 75 10.33 -1.89 -5.07
CA ASN A 75 10.38 -0.46 -5.29
C ASN A 75 9.84 -0.14 -6.68
N GLN A 76 9.05 0.90 -6.78
CA GLN A 76 8.53 1.40 -8.04
C GLN A 76 8.85 2.88 -8.15
N LYS A 77 9.80 3.23 -8.98
CA LYS A 77 10.25 4.63 -9.13
C LYS A 77 9.21 5.51 -9.81
N ASN A 78 8.55 4.97 -10.82
CA ASN A 78 7.54 5.74 -11.55
C ASN A 78 6.21 5.66 -10.81
N PRO A 79 5.73 6.76 -10.20
CA PRO A 79 4.51 6.75 -9.40
C PRO A 79 3.24 6.95 -10.23
N GLU A 80 3.33 6.97 -11.55
CA GLU A 80 2.15 7.10 -12.41
C GLU A 80 1.21 5.93 -12.18
N ILE A 81 -0.07 6.24 -11.92
CA ILE A 81 -1.05 5.23 -11.51
C ILE A 81 -1.16 4.08 -12.52
N GLU A 82 -1.13 4.36 -13.81
CA GLU A 82 -1.28 3.29 -14.81
C GLU A 82 -0.06 2.36 -14.83
N VAL A 83 1.12 2.89 -14.58
CA VAL A 83 2.35 2.09 -14.50
C VAL A 83 2.33 1.21 -13.26
N VAL A 84 1.93 1.79 -12.12
CA VAL A 84 1.83 1.06 -10.85
C VAL A 84 0.80 -0.07 -10.97
N LEU A 85 -0.36 0.20 -11.54
CA LEU A 85 -1.41 -0.80 -11.70
C LEU A 85 -0.99 -1.94 -12.62
N ARG A 86 -0.30 -1.62 -13.72
CA ARG A 86 0.20 -2.65 -14.64
C ARG A 86 1.17 -3.58 -13.93
N LYS A 87 2.09 -3.01 -13.17
CA LYS A 87 3.06 -3.79 -12.41
C LYS A 87 2.38 -4.67 -11.37
N ALA A 88 1.47 -4.08 -10.62
CA ALA A 88 0.72 -4.80 -9.58
C ALA A 88 -0.09 -5.95 -10.17
N THR A 89 -0.86 -5.69 -11.22
CA THR A 89 -1.72 -6.68 -11.85
C THR A 89 -0.90 -7.88 -12.35
N GLY A 90 0.25 -7.62 -12.97
CA GLY A 90 1.13 -8.68 -13.45
C GLY A 90 1.59 -9.61 -12.33
N ILE A 91 2.00 -9.04 -11.20
CA ILE A 91 2.47 -9.83 -10.06
C ILE A 91 1.32 -10.54 -9.36
N ILE A 92 0.19 -9.85 -9.16
CA ILE A 92 -0.98 -10.43 -8.52
C ILE A 92 -1.41 -11.69 -9.27
N ASN A 93 -1.47 -11.62 -10.59
CA ASN A 93 -1.88 -12.77 -11.40
C ASN A 93 -0.86 -13.92 -11.38
N ARG A 94 0.44 -13.60 -11.45
CA ARG A 94 1.49 -14.63 -11.49
C ARG A 94 1.72 -15.30 -10.15
N ARG A 95 1.53 -14.57 -9.06
CA ARG A 95 1.90 -15.04 -7.72
C ARG A 95 0.71 -15.31 -6.82
N PHE A 96 -0.50 -15.24 -7.35
CA PHE A 96 -1.73 -15.47 -6.57
C PHE A 96 -1.80 -14.59 -5.34
N VAL A 97 -1.46 -13.31 -5.51
CA VAL A 97 -1.51 -12.33 -4.43
C VAL A 97 -2.98 -12.01 -4.09
N ARG A 98 -3.28 -11.88 -2.80
CA ARG A 98 -4.64 -11.61 -2.33
C ARG A 98 -4.78 -10.31 -1.55
N ALA A 99 -3.72 -9.54 -1.44
CA ALA A 99 -3.78 -8.21 -0.85
C ALA A 99 -2.67 -7.34 -1.44
N LEU A 100 -2.95 -6.07 -1.63
CA LEU A 100 -2.00 -5.10 -2.17
C LEU A 100 -1.83 -3.96 -1.17
N ILE A 101 -0.58 -3.66 -0.82
CA ILE A 101 -0.24 -2.51 0.01
C ILE A 101 0.66 -1.59 -0.82
N ILE A 102 0.30 -0.31 -0.89
CA ILE A 102 1.13 0.69 -1.57
C ILE A 102 1.66 1.65 -0.51
N SER A 103 2.98 1.65 -0.33
CA SER A 103 3.69 2.53 0.59
C SER A 103 4.14 3.78 -0.14
N GLY A 104 4.07 4.93 0.51
CA GLY A 104 4.37 6.20 -0.13
C GLY A 104 3.27 6.62 -1.09
N ALA A 105 2.03 6.27 -0.77
CA ALA A 105 0.89 6.47 -1.67
C ALA A 105 0.62 7.94 -1.99
N GLU A 106 1.10 8.87 -1.15
CA GLU A 106 1.00 10.29 -1.43
C GLU A 106 1.75 10.68 -2.72
N ARG A 107 2.65 9.83 -3.19
CA ARG A 107 3.44 10.07 -4.40
C ARG A 107 2.73 9.67 -5.68
N LEU A 108 1.60 8.97 -5.60
CA LEU A 108 0.86 8.54 -6.79
C LEU A 108 0.45 9.74 -7.65
N THR A 109 0.65 9.61 -8.94
CA THR A 109 0.31 10.66 -9.91
C THR A 109 -0.63 10.13 -10.98
N ALA A 110 -1.40 11.06 -11.54
CA ALA A 110 -2.27 10.79 -12.69
C ALA A 110 -1.85 11.73 -13.81
N LYS A 111 -1.08 11.23 -14.74
CA LYS A 111 -0.44 12.02 -15.78
C LYS A 111 -1.41 12.88 -16.58
N PHE A 112 -2.57 12.33 -16.91
CA PHE A 112 -3.56 13.07 -17.71
C PHE A 112 -4.19 14.24 -16.96
N PHE A 113 -4.03 14.28 -15.65
CA PHE A 113 -4.67 15.29 -14.79
C PHE A 113 -3.64 16.15 -14.07
N LYS A 114 -2.43 16.25 -14.61
CA LYS A 114 -1.36 17.01 -13.95
C LYS A 114 -1.73 18.46 -13.66
N ASP A 115 -2.58 19.06 -14.51
CA ASP A 115 -3.04 20.42 -14.34
C ASP A 115 -4.33 20.55 -13.53
N HIS A 116 -4.86 19.41 -13.07
CA HIS A 116 -6.10 19.34 -12.31
C HIS A 116 -5.94 18.37 -11.15
N PRO A 117 -5.22 18.77 -10.07
CA PRO A 117 -4.87 17.83 -8.99
C PRO A 117 -6.07 17.13 -8.34
N ALA A 118 -7.17 17.83 -8.15
CA ALA A 118 -8.36 17.21 -7.55
C ALA A 118 -8.92 16.10 -8.43
N LYS A 119 -8.99 16.33 -9.74
CA LYS A 119 -9.44 15.30 -10.68
C LYS A 119 -8.45 14.15 -10.75
N GLY A 120 -7.17 14.45 -10.64
CA GLY A 120 -6.13 13.43 -10.59
C GLY A 120 -6.31 12.51 -9.40
N GLN A 121 -6.60 13.05 -8.23
CA GLN A 121 -6.84 12.25 -7.02
C GLN A 121 -8.09 11.39 -7.16
N GLU A 122 -9.15 11.92 -7.74
CA GLU A 122 -10.36 11.14 -8.01
C GLU A 122 -10.09 10.00 -8.98
N TRP A 123 -9.29 10.27 -10.00
CA TRP A 123 -8.91 9.25 -11.00
C TRP A 123 -8.12 8.14 -10.34
N ILE A 124 -7.12 8.48 -9.52
CA ILE A 124 -6.30 7.51 -8.80
C ILE A 124 -7.18 6.63 -7.93
N ALA A 125 -8.06 7.24 -7.14
CA ALA A 125 -8.97 6.49 -6.27
C ALA A 125 -9.87 5.55 -7.07
N SER A 126 -10.44 6.03 -8.17
CA SER A 126 -11.30 5.23 -9.04
C SER A 126 -10.56 4.04 -9.64
N ARG A 127 -9.33 4.25 -10.09
CA ARG A 127 -8.53 3.17 -10.67
C ARG A 127 -8.18 2.11 -9.63
N LEU A 128 -7.84 2.52 -8.40
CA LEU A 128 -7.52 1.57 -7.33
C LEU A 128 -8.75 0.81 -6.88
N GLU A 129 -9.89 1.47 -6.79
CA GLU A 129 -11.15 0.80 -6.47
C GLU A 129 -11.54 -0.21 -7.55
N GLY A 130 -11.31 0.15 -8.81
CA GLY A 130 -11.52 -0.76 -9.93
C GLY A 130 -10.65 -2.01 -9.84
N LEU A 131 -9.39 -1.84 -9.49
CA LEU A 131 -8.48 -2.97 -9.29
C LEU A 131 -8.95 -3.86 -8.14
N SER A 132 -9.27 -3.26 -7.01
CA SER A 132 -9.70 -3.98 -5.83
C SER A 132 -10.98 -4.77 -6.11
N GLY A 133 -11.98 -4.12 -6.69
CA GLY A 133 -13.25 -4.77 -7.02
C GLY A 133 -13.11 -5.83 -8.10
N GLY A 134 -12.36 -5.51 -9.15
CA GLY A 134 -12.18 -6.43 -10.29
C GLY A 134 -11.40 -7.68 -9.94
N MET A 135 -10.42 -7.57 -9.06
CA MET A 135 -9.60 -8.72 -8.66
C MET A 135 -10.03 -9.34 -7.33
N GLY A 136 -10.99 -8.73 -6.65
CA GLY A 136 -11.52 -9.27 -5.40
C GLY A 136 -10.51 -9.29 -4.25
N LEU A 137 -9.71 -8.24 -4.13
CA LEU A 137 -8.73 -8.16 -3.05
C LEU A 137 -8.72 -6.75 -2.43
N PRO A 138 -8.30 -6.63 -1.17
CA PRO A 138 -8.17 -5.31 -0.55
C PRO A 138 -6.93 -4.58 -1.07
N VAL A 139 -7.04 -3.27 -1.17
CA VAL A 139 -5.94 -2.38 -1.48
C VAL A 139 -5.78 -1.42 -0.31
N ILE A 140 -4.57 -1.34 0.23
CA ILE A 140 -4.28 -0.50 1.37
C ILE A 140 -3.21 0.51 0.97
N LEU A 141 -3.54 1.79 1.13
CA LEU A 141 -2.62 2.88 0.84
C LEU A 141 -2.06 3.40 2.15
N VAL A 142 -0.74 3.42 2.27
CA VAL A 142 -0.06 3.94 3.45
C VAL A 142 0.66 5.21 3.04
N GLU A 143 0.36 6.29 3.73
CA GLU A 143 0.89 7.61 3.44
C GLU A 143 1.62 8.15 4.65
N ALA A 144 2.70 8.90 4.44
CA ALA A 144 3.41 9.58 5.50
C ALA A 144 3.12 11.07 5.41
N HIS A 145 2.71 11.67 6.54
CA HIS A 145 2.47 13.10 6.63
C HIS A 145 3.23 13.66 7.83
N GLU A 146 4.02 14.70 7.58
CA GLU A 146 4.81 15.34 8.62
C GLU A 146 4.02 16.46 9.32
N GLU A 147 2.84 16.12 9.80
CA GLU A 147 1.96 17.10 10.43
C GLU A 147 2.58 17.75 11.66
N SER A 148 3.37 16.98 12.41
CA SER A 148 4.02 17.50 13.60
C SER A 148 4.99 18.64 13.26
N VAL A 149 5.62 18.58 12.09
CA VAL A 149 6.52 19.64 11.62
C VAL A 149 5.73 20.89 11.28
N GLU A 150 4.60 20.74 10.62
CA GLU A 150 3.74 21.86 10.30
C GLU A 150 3.20 22.56 11.53
N LEU A 151 2.81 21.80 12.54
CA LEU A 151 2.34 22.34 13.79
C LEU A 151 3.42 23.12 14.52
N GLN A 152 4.65 22.68 14.43
CA GLN A 152 5.78 23.36 15.07
C GLN A 152 6.15 24.66 14.38
N SER A 153 5.88 24.77 13.10
CA SER A 153 6.23 25.96 12.34
C SER A 153 5.26 27.12 12.59
N LYS A 154 4.22 26.88 13.30
CA LYS A 154 3.24 27.89 13.66
C LYS A 154 3.53 28.45 15.06
#